data_8c2b99261bda1c9544757484d67f4a08
#
_entry.id   8c2b99261bda1c9544757484d67f4a08
#
_cell.length_a   1.000
_cell.length_b   1.000
_cell.length_c   1.000
_cell.angle_alpha   90.00
_cell.angle_beta   90.00
_cell.angle_gamma   90.00
#
_symmetry.space_group_name_H-M   'P 1'
#
loop_
_entity.id
_entity.type
_entity.pdbx_description
1 polymer ?
#
loop_
_entity_poly.entity_id
_entity_poly.type
_entity_poly.pdbx_seq_one_letter_code
_entity_poly.pdbx_strand_id
1 'polypeptide(L)'
;YNEGPCLAQSLDNLLRNPYFCRVICVNDGSTDNTEAVMAEVKRKWGDRFVAVTQKNTGKGGALMNGLNYATCDQVFLSDADTYVPPDQDGMGYMLAEIERGADAVGGIPSTALKGAGLLPHIRATVKLPMIVMKRTLQQLLGGAPFIISGACGMFRTDVLRKFGFSDRTKVEDLDLT
;
A
#
# COMPACT_ATOMS: atom_id res chain seq x y z
N TYR A 1 2.89 10.34 -7.08
CA TYR A 1 3.22 11.45 -7.98
C TYR A 1 2.12 11.64 -9.03
N ASN A 2 1.49 12.83 -9.06
CA ASN A 2 0.42 13.19 -10.02
C ASN A 2 -0.80 12.27 -9.98
N GLU A 3 -1.34 12.01 -8.79
CA GLU A 3 -2.49 11.13 -8.56
C GLU A 3 -3.75 11.89 -8.10
N GLY A 4 -3.77 13.21 -8.25
CA GLY A 4 -4.88 14.07 -7.82
C GLY A 4 -6.28 13.57 -8.17
N PRO A 5 -6.54 13.04 -9.39
CA PRO A 5 -7.87 12.60 -9.78
C PRO A 5 -8.45 11.43 -8.98
N CYS A 6 -7.61 10.48 -8.52
CA CYS A 6 -8.08 9.31 -7.78
C CYS A 6 -7.78 9.40 -6.28
N LEU A 7 -6.84 10.25 -5.88
CA LEU A 7 -6.31 10.33 -4.52
C LEU A 7 -7.39 10.60 -3.46
N ALA A 8 -8.31 11.50 -3.71
CA ALA A 8 -9.37 11.84 -2.74
C ALA A 8 -10.21 10.63 -2.35
N GLN A 9 -10.60 9.82 -3.35
CA GLN A 9 -11.40 8.61 -3.13
C GLN A 9 -10.60 7.53 -2.41
N SER A 10 -9.35 7.32 -2.79
CA SER A 10 -8.46 6.35 -2.16
C SER A 10 -8.20 6.70 -0.69
N LEU A 11 -7.87 7.96 -0.39
CA LEU A 11 -7.66 8.43 0.98
C LEU A 11 -8.94 8.33 1.84
N ASP A 12 -10.10 8.72 1.30
CA ASP A 12 -11.37 8.61 2.03
C ASP A 12 -11.70 7.14 2.35
N ASN A 13 -11.42 6.22 1.43
CA ASN A 13 -11.58 4.79 1.63
C ASN A 13 -10.68 4.28 2.78
N LEU A 14 -9.39 4.61 2.78
CA LEU A 14 -8.46 4.21 3.83
C LEU A 14 -8.85 4.82 5.19
N LEU A 15 -9.20 6.11 5.21
CA LEU A 15 -9.53 6.83 6.44
C LEU A 15 -10.87 6.38 7.07
N ARG A 16 -11.78 5.78 6.29
CA ARG A 16 -13.02 5.16 6.81
C ARG A 16 -12.78 3.75 7.35
N ASN A 17 -11.71 3.10 6.95
CA ASN A 17 -11.41 1.74 7.40
C ASN A 17 -11.02 1.76 8.88
N PRO A 18 -11.66 0.94 9.75
CA PRO A 18 -11.43 0.95 11.19
C PRO A 18 -10.06 0.40 11.60
N TYR A 19 -9.40 -0.37 10.75
CA TYR A 19 -8.08 -0.92 11.02
C TYR A 19 -6.95 0.13 10.95
N PHE A 20 -7.17 1.27 10.29
CA PHE A 20 -6.15 2.31 10.17
C PHE A 20 -6.32 3.40 11.22
N CYS A 21 -5.42 3.47 12.18
CA CYS A 21 -5.36 4.54 13.18
C CYS A 21 -4.97 5.88 12.53
N ARG A 22 -4.10 5.86 11.52
CA ARG A 22 -3.59 7.03 10.81
C ARG A 22 -3.24 6.68 9.37
N VAL A 23 -3.49 7.60 8.46
CA VAL A 23 -3.06 7.51 7.06
C VAL A 23 -2.03 8.60 6.79
N ILE A 24 -0.87 8.20 6.26
CA ILE A 24 0.23 9.09 5.91
C ILE A 24 0.32 9.11 4.38
N CYS A 25 0.20 10.28 3.78
CA CYS A 25 0.32 10.47 2.34
C CYS A 25 1.51 11.37 2.05
N VAL A 26 2.44 10.88 1.24
CA VAL A 26 3.63 11.65 0.81
C VAL A 26 3.44 12.08 -0.63
N ASN A 27 3.40 13.40 -0.84
CA ASN A 27 3.44 14.02 -2.16
C ASN A 27 4.91 14.17 -2.58
N ASP A 28 5.34 13.35 -3.51
CA ASP A 28 6.72 13.31 -4.00
C ASP A 28 6.92 14.31 -5.18
N GLY A 29 6.65 15.57 -4.91
CA GLY A 29 6.87 16.68 -5.85
C GLY A 29 5.90 16.72 -7.03
N SER A 30 4.62 16.34 -6.83
CA SER A 30 3.59 16.41 -7.86
C SER A 30 3.40 17.83 -8.40
N THR A 31 3.04 17.92 -9.67
CA THR A 31 2.80 19.18 -10.40
C THR A 31 1.33 19.43 -10.73
N ASP A 32 0.46 18.45 -10.41
CA ASP A 32 -0.98 18.54 -10.56
C ASP A 32 -1.67 19.06 -9.29
N ASN A 33 -2.96 18.83 -9.15
CA ASN A 33 -3.75 19.25 -7.98
C ASN A 33 -3.61 18.34 -6.73
N THR A 34 -2.66 17.42 -6.71
CA THR A 34 -2.43 16.46 -5.58
C THR A 34 -2.34 17.17 -4.23
N GLU A 35 -1.58 18.27 -4.14
CA GLU A 35 -1.40 19.00 -2.89
C GLU A 35 -2.71 19.64 -2.39
N ALA A 36 -3.50 20.21 -3.29
CA ALA A 36 -4.81 20.77 -2.94
C ALA A 36 -5.77 19.70 -2.40
N VAL A 37 -5.78 18.51 -3.02
CA VAL A 37 -6.56 17.36 -2.55
C VAL A 37 -6.12 16.93 -1.15
N MET A 38 -4.82 16.83 -0.90
CA MET A 38 -4.28 16.46 0.41
C MET A 38 -4.67 17.50 1.49
N ALA A 39 -4.65 18.79 1.17
CA ALA A 39 -5.06 19.85 2.09
C ALA A 39 -6.55 19.75 2.45
N GLU A 40 -7.40 19.40 1.50
CA GLU A 40 -8.82 19.17 1.73
C GLU A 40 -9.09 17.96 2.61
N VAL A 41 -8.40 16.84 2.35
CA VAL A 41 -8.48 15.63 3.18
C VAL A 41 -7.98 15.91 4.61
N LYS A 42 -6.90 16.67 4.78
CA LYS A 42 -6.39 17.08 6.10
C LYS A 42 -7.42 17.89 6.88
N ARG A 43 -8.10 18.82 6.22
CA ARG A 43 -9.17 19.63 6.85
C ARG A 43 -10.34 18.75 7.32
N LYS A 44 -10.70 17.72 6.53
CA LYS A 44 -11.81 16.80 6.84
C LYS A 44 -11.48 15.82 7.97
N TRP A 45 -10.27 15.25 7.97
CA TRP A 45 -9.90 14.13 8.81
C TRP A 45 -8.96 14.47 9.98
N GLY A 46 -8.47 15.71 10.03
CA GLY A 46 -7.66 16.20 11.15
C GLY A 46 -6.41 15.35 11.39
N ASP A 47 -6.21 14.92 12.62
CA ASP A 47 -5.00 14.20 13.04
C ASP A 47 -4.91 12.75 12.55
N ARG A 48 -6.01 12.20 12.03
CA ARG A 48 -5.98 10.88 11.38
C ARG A 48 -5.28 10.89 10.04
N PHE A 49 -5.06 12.06 9.44
CA PHE A 49 -4.36 12.21 8.17
C PHE A 49 -3.11 13.06 8.31
N VAL A 50 -1.97 12.52 7.87
CA VAL A 50 -0.68 13.21 7.80
C VAL A 50 -0.35 13.47 6.35
N ALA A 51 -0.28 14.74 5.97
CA ALA A 51 0.14 15.18 4.64
C ALA A 51 1.61 15.61 4.70
N VAL A 52 2.44 15.01 3.85
CA VAL A 52 3.87 15.32 3.73
C VAL A 52 4.15 15.70 2.28
N THR A 53 4.84 16.81 2.04
CA THR A 53 5.29 17.21 0.70
C THR A 53 6.81 17.27 0.68
N GLN A 54 7.41 16.71 -0.37
CA GLN A 54 8.85 16.71 -0.58
C GLN A 54 9.21 16.95 -2.04
N LYS A 55 10.49 17.21 -2.31
CA LYS A 55 11.05 17.11 -3.67
C LYS A 55 10.99 15.67 -4.15
N ASN A 56 10.76 15.46 -5.44
CA ASN A 56 10.73 14.13 -6.04
C ASN A 56 12.04 13.38 -5.80
N THR A 57 11.94 12.27 -5.06
CA THR A 57 13.03 11.35 -4.74
C THR A 57 12.72 9.92 -5.17
N GLY A 58 11.57 9.74 -5.82
CA GLY A 58 11.08 8.41 -6.19
C GLY A 58 10.30 7.72 -5.06
N LYS A 59 9.65 6.61 -5.41
CA LYS A 59 8.73 5.89 -4.50
C LYS A 59 9.44 5.43 -3.22
N GLY A 60 10.64 4.87 -3.32
CA GLY A 60 11.41 4.43 -2.16
C GLY A 60 11.70 5.58 -1.18
N GLY A 61 12.20 6.72 -1.69
CA GLY A 61 12.44 7.92 -0.87
C GLY A 61 11.17 8.48 -0.22
N ALA A 62 10.05 8.48 -0.95
CA ALA A 62 8.76 8.90 -0.41
C ALA A 62 8.27 7.96 0.72
N LEU A 63 8.40 6.65 0.55
CA LEU A 63 8.05 5.66 1.58
C LEU A 63 8.93 5.79 2.82
N MET A 64 10.25 5.98 2.64
CA MET A 64 11.18 6.24 3.76
C MET A 64 10.79 7.49 4.55
N ASN A 65 10.46 8.58 3.85
CA ASN A 65 10.03 9.80 4.51
C ASN A 65 8.69 9.58 5.25
N GLY A 66 7.73 8.90 4.63
CA GLY A 66 6.47 8.54 5.26
C GLY A 66 6.64 7.71 6.53
N LEU A 67 7.59 6.78 6.55
CA LEU A 67 7.88 5.91 7.68
C LEU A 67 8.30 6.69 8.94
N ASN A 68 8.89 7.87 8.81
CA ASN A 68 9.24 8.73 9.94
C ASN A 68 8.01 9.22 10.72
N TYR A 69 6.84 9.23 10.11
CA TYR A 69 5.58 9.65 10.72
C TYR A 69 4.75 8.46 11.23
N ALA A 70 5.20 7.23 11.00
CA ALA A 70 4.53 6.03 11.50
C ALA A 70 4.72 5.91 13.02
N THR A 71 3.62 5.74 13.75
CA THR A 71 3.62 5.63 15.22
C THR A 71 3.06 4.31 15.74
N CYS A 72 2.46 3.50 14.86
CA CYS A 72 1.91 2.18 15.18
C CYS A 72 2.98 1.10 14.94
N ASP A 73 2.79 -0.08 15.54
CA ASP A 73 3.71 -1.21 15.42
C ASP A 73 3.65 -1.87 14.04
N GLN A 74 2.57 -1.62 13.29
CA GLN A 74 2.38 -2.13 11.93
C GLN A 74 2.17 -0.99 10.95
N VAL A 75 2.69 -1.16 9.74
CA VAL A 75 2.50 -0.26 8.60
C VAL A 75 1.92 -1.05 7.43
N PHE A 76 0.83 -0.55 6.88
CA PHE A 76 0.27 -1.04 5.62
C PHE A 76 0.67 -0.11 4.49
N LEU A 77 1.29 -0.66 3.45
CA LEU A 77 1.66 0.08 2.24
C LEU A 77 0.54 -0.03 1.21
N SER A 78 0.19 1.11 0.61
CA SER A 78 -0.85 1.21 -0.41
C SER A 78 -0.43 2.21 -1.48
N ASP A 79 -0.66 1.87 -2.74
CA ASP A 79 -0.53 2.85 -3.83
C ASP A 79 -1.71 3.84 -3.79
N ALA A 80 -1.51 5.04 -4.34
CA ALA A 80 -2.50 6.12 -4.31
C ALA A 80 -3.80 5.81 -5.10
N ASP A 81 -3.76 4.83 -5.99
CA ASP A 81 -4.88 4.33 -6.79
C ASP A 81 -5.49 3.02 -6.26
N THR A 82 -5.01 2.55 -5.10
CA THR A 82 -5.48 1.28 -4.51
C THR A 82 -6.71 1.51 -3.64
N TYR A 83 -7.69 0.62 -3.79
CA TYR A 83 -8.91 0.57 -2.99
C TYR A 83 -8.88 -0.65 -2.05
N VAL A 84 -9.08 -0.42 -0.76
CA VAL A 84 -9.19 -1.47 0.26
C VAL A 84 -10.66 -1.69 0.57
N PRO A 85 -11.26 -2.84 0.21
CA PRO A 85 -12.68 -3.10 0.47
C PRO A 85 -13.00 -3.04 1.97
N PRO A 86 -13.95 -2.21 2.43
CA PRO A 86 -14.27 -2.08 3.85
C PRO A 86 -15.13 -3.24 4.38
N ASP A 87 -15.76 -3.97 3.47
CA ASP A 87 -16.68 -5.09 3.73
C ASP A 87 -15.98 -6.47 3.77
N GLN A 88 -14.67 -6.49 3.53
CA GLN A 88 -13.86 -7.70 3.58
C GLN A 88 -12.84 -7.60 4.72
N ASP A 89 -12.77 -8.63 5.54
CA ASP A 89 -11.86 -8.66 6.71
C ASP A 89 -10.40 -9.02 6.33
N GLY A 90 -9.96 -8.58 5.15
CA GLY A 90 -8.60 -8.80 4.67
C GLY A 90 -7.54 -8.19 5.60
N MET A 91 -7.82 -7.01 6.17
CA MET A 91 -6.92 -6.36 7.12
C MET A 91 -6.80 -7.14 8.43
N GLY A 92 -7.92 -7.67 8.95
CA GLY A 92 -7.92 -8.50 10.14
C GLY A 92 -7.10 -9.77 9.96
N TYR A 93 -7.21 -10.45 8.81
CA TYR A 93 -6.37 -11.61 8.50
C TYR A 93 -4.87 -11.24 8.42
N MET A 94 -4.52 -10.10 7.81
CA MET A 94 -3.13 -9.68 7.74
C MET A 94 -2.55 -9.36 9.13
N LEU A 95 -3.33 -8.68 9.98
CA LEU A 95 -2.95 -8.41 11.37
C LEU A 95 -2.75 -9.69 12.17
N ALA A 96 -3.67 -10.65 12.05
CA ALA A 96 -3.56 -11.94 12.73
C ALA A 96 -2.28 -12.69 12.35
N GLU A 97 -1.84 -12.65 11.10
CA GLU A 97 -0.58 -13.25 10.68
C GLU A 97 0.66 -12.52 11.25
N ILE A 98 0.64 -11.18 11.33
CA ILE A 98 1.70 -10.43 12.01
C ILE A 98 1.74 -10.80 13.51
N GLU A 99 0.60 -10.91 14.17
CA GLU A 99 0.50 -11.32 15.58
C GLU A 99 1.00 -12.76 15.83
N ARG A 100 0.89 -13.64 14.83
CA ARG A 100 1.47 -14.98 14.84
C ARG A 100 2.98 -15.02 14.65
N GLY A 101 3.60 -13.87 14.41
CA GLY A 101 5.05 -13.72 14.30
C GLY A 101 5.57 -13.51 12.90
N ALA A 102 4.72 -13.27 11.90
CA ALA A 102 5.18 -12.88 10.58
C ALA A 102 5.77 -11.45 10.61
N ASP A 103 6.89 -11.23 9.98
CA ASP A 103 7.50 -9.90 9.83
C ASP A 103 6.79 -9.05 8.78
N ALA A 104 6.21 -9.72 7.78
CA ALA A 104 5.49 -9.08 6.69
C ALA A 104 4.41 -10.01 6.11
N VAL A 105 3.30 -9.43 5.63
CA VAL A 105 2.18 -10.15 5.01
C VAL A 105 1.77 -9.44 3.73
N GLY A 106 1.77 -10.17 2.61
CA GLY A 106 1.39 -9.66 1.31
C GLY A 106 -0.06 -9.96 0.94
N GLY A 107 -0.87 -8.96 0.73
CA GLY A 107 -2.18 -9.09 0.11
C GLY A 107 -2.10 -9.41 -1.40
N ILE A 108 -3.20 -9.84 -1.98
CA ILE A 108 -3.30 -10.11 -3.42
C ILE A 108 -4.04 -8.95 -4.09
N PRO A 109 -3.32 -8.02 -4.76
CA PRO A 109 -3.98 -6.94 -5.46
C PRO A 109 -4.75 -7.48 -6.67
N SER A 110 -6.02 -7.11 -6.77
CA SER A 110 -6.88 -7.46 -7.92
C SER A 110 -7.31 -6.21 -8.67
N THR A 111 -7.76 -6.38 -9.91
CA THR A 111 -8.25 -5.27 -10.73
C THR A 111 -9.74 -5.06 -10.44
N ALA A 112 -10.15 -3.79 -10.22
CA ALA A 112 -11.56 -3.44 -10.13
C ALA A 112 -12.23 -3.67 -11.50
N LEU A 113 -13.23 -4.55 -11.54
CA LEU A 113 -13.88 -4.98 -12.80
C LEU A 113 -15.22 -4.29 -13.04
N LYS A 114 -15.82 -3.68 -12.01
CA LYS A 114 -17.12 -3.02 -12.14
C LYS A 114 -17.03 -1.82 -13.09
N GLY A 115 -17.75 -1.89 -14.21
CA GLY A 115 -17.73 -0.86 -15.25
C GLY A 115 -16.47 -0.84 -16.13
N ALA A 116 -15.58 -1.81 -15.95
CA ALA A 116 -14.36 -1.93 -16.75
C ALA A 116 -14.65 -2.56 -18.14
N GLY A 117 -13.90 -2.15 -19.14
CA GLY A 117 -13.96 -2.74 -20.49
C GLY A 117 -13.37 -4.15 -20.56
N LEU A 118 -13.33 -4.72 -21.74
CA LEU A 118 -12.87 -6.11 -21.98
C LEU A 118 -11.42 -6.34 -21.52
N LEU A 119 -10.51 -5.42 -21.76
CA LEU A 119 -9.08 -5.58 -21.46
C LEU A 119 -8.77 -5.79 -19.97
N PRO A 120 -9.35 -5.03 -19.01
CA PRO A 120 -9.21 -5.31 -17.58
C PRO A 120 -9.71 -6.69 -17.17
N HIS A 121 -10.81 -7.17 -17.76
CA HIS A 121 -11.33 -8.53 -17.50
C HIS A 121 -10.36 -9.61 -17.95
N ILE A 122 -9.82 -9.49 -19.16
CA ILE A 122 -8.81 -10.44 -19.68
C ILE A 122 -7.56 -10.43 -18.77
N ARG A 123 -7.07 -9.25 -18.41
CA ARG A 123 -5.90 -9.14 -17.50
C ARG A 123 -6.16 -9.80 -16.15
N ALA A 124 -7.31 -9.56 -15.53
CA ALA A 124 -7.66 -10.15 -14.24
C ALA A 124 -7.77 -11.68 -14.32
N THR A 125 -8.40 -12.21 -15.37
CA THR A 125 -8.58 -13.65 -15.59
C THR A 125 -7.25 -14.41 -15.72
N VAL A 126 -6.23 -13.78 -16.30
CA VAL A 126 -4.90 -14.40 -16.45
C VAL A 126 -4.00 -14.13 -15.23
N LYS A 127 -3.92 -12.86 -14.80
CA LYS A 127 -2.96 -12.43 -13.77
C LYS A 127 -3.28 -12.97 -12.39
N LEU A 128 -4.55 -12.96 -11.99
CA LEU A 128 -4.94 -13.35 -10.63
C LEU A 128 -4.67 -14.84 -10.34
N PRO A 129 -5.10 -15.80 -11.18
CA PRO A 129 -4.78 -17.23 -10.96
C PRO A 129 -3.29 -17.50 -10.95
N MET A 130 -2.50 -16.84 -11.81
CA MET A 130 -1.04 -16.98 -11.82
C MET A 130 -0.39 -16.52 -10.52
N ILE A 131 -0.82 -15.37 -9.96
CA ILE A 131 -0.32 -14.87 -8.68
C ILE A 131 -0.68 -15.84 -7.55
N VAL A 132 -1.94 -16.27 -7.48
CA VAL A 132 -2.41 -17.21 -6.44
C VAL A 132 -1.64 -18.51 -6.52
N MET A 133 -1.55 -19.12 -7.70
CA MET A 133 -0.83 -20.38 -7.92
C MET A 133 0.64 -20.27 -7.50
N LYS A 134 1.34 -19.20 -7.94
CA LYS A 134 2.74 -18.98 -7.59
C LYS A 134 2.93 -18.88 -6.07
N ARG A 135 2.11 -18.07 -5.38
CA ARG A 135 2.19 -17.88 -3.92
C ARG A 135 1.86 -19.19 -3.17
N THR A 136 0.83 -19.92 -3.60
CA THR A 136 0.46 -21.21 -2.99
C THR A 136 1.59 -22.23 -3.14
N LEU A 137 2.20 -22.34 -4.31
CA LEU A 137 3.35 -23.22 -4.52
C LEU A 137 4.55 -22.84 -3.66
N GLN A 138 4.85 -21.55 -3.53
CA GLN A 138 5.93 -21.09 -2.65
C GLN A 138 5.68 -21.47 -1.20
N GLN A 139 4.46 -21.28 -0.69
CA GLN A 139 4.09 -21.68 0.67
C GLN A 139 4.19 -23.20 0.89
N LEU A 140 3.69 -23.99 -0.07
CA LEU A 140 3.77 -25.47 0.00
C LEU A 140 5.21 -25.99 0.00
N LEU A 141 6.11 -25.29 -0.65
CA LEU A 141 7.55 -25.61 -0.67
C LEU A 141 8.32 -25.08 0.54
N GLY A 142 7.62 -24.48 1.53
CA GLY A 142 8.22 -23.93 2.74
C GLY A 142 9.01 -22.62 2.52
N GLY A 143 8.80 -21.94 1.39
CA GLY A 143 9.46 -20.69 1.06
C GLY A 143 8.65 -19.46 1.49
N ALA A 144 9.35 -18.37 1.83
CA ALA A 144 8.75 -17.06 1.98
C ALA A 144 8.24 -16.55 0.61
N PRO A 145 7.23 -15.67 0.56
CA PRO A 145 6.79 -15.07 -0.69
C PRO A 145 7.92 -14.26 -1.31
N PHE A 146 8.17 -14.48 -2.60
CA PHE A 146 9.28 -13.85 -3.36
C PHE A 146 9.15 -12.33 -3.46
N ILE A 147 7.93 -11.80 -3.39
CA ILE A 147 7.64 -10.36 -3.48
C ILE A 147 6.36 -10.09 -2.67
N ILE A 148 6.45 -9.15 -1.75
CA ILE A 148 5.30 -8.53 -1.11
C ILE A 148 5.02 -7.23 -1.87
N SER A 149 3.81 -7.12 -2.46
CA SER A 149 3.45 -5.95 -3.26
C SER A 149 3.38 -4.69 -2.38
N GLY A 150 4.11 -3.65 -2.75
CA GLY A 150 4.02 -2.33 -2.13
C GLY A 150 2.65 -1.65 -2.29
N ALA A 151 1.77 -2.18 -3.15
CA ALA A 151 0.39 -1.73 -3.28
C ALA A 151 -0.56 -2.39 -2.26
N CYS A 152 -0.13 -3.47 -1.57
CA CYS A 152 -0.97 -4.21 -0.63
C CYS A 152 -0.09 -5.09 0.27
N GLY A 153 0.76 -4.47 1.07
CA GLY A 153 1.65 -5.16 2.00
C GLY A 153 1.52 -4.61 3.41
N MET A 154 1.44 -5.50 4.41
CA MET A 154 1.51 -5.14 5.82
C MET A 154 2.84 -5.60 6.40
N PHE A 155 3.49 -4.74 7.14
CA PHE A 155 4.82 -4.97 7.69
C PHE A 155 4.87 -4.54 9.15
N ARG A 156 5.72 -5.17 9.92
CA ARG A 156 6.13 -4.63 11.21
C ARG A 156 6.97 -3.36 11.00
N THR A 157 6.66 -2.33 11.77
CA THR A 157 7.33 -1.01 11.64
C THR A 157 8.82 -1.09 11.98
N ASP A 158 9.21 -1.91 12.96
CA ASP A 158 10.61 -2.11 13.34
C ASP A 158 11.42 -2.78 12.22
N VAL A 159 10.81 -3.72 11.50
CA VAL A 159 11.41 -4.38 10.33
C VAL A 159 11.64 -3.38 9.20
N LEU A 160 10.62 -2.58 8.85
CA LEU A 160 10.77 -1.53 7.83
C LEU A 160 11.84 -0.50 8.20
N ARG A 161 11.93 -0.12 9.48
CA ARG A 161 12.96 0.82 9.95
C ARG A 161 14.36 0.23 9.89
N LYS A 162 14.50 -1.07 10.13
CA LYS A 162 15.79 -1.77 10.09
C LYS A 162 16.33 -1.94 8.67
N PHE A 163 15.46 -2.29 7.72
CA PHE A 163 15.88 -2.62 6.35
C PHE A 163 15.70 -1.45 5.39
N GLY A 164 14.73 -0.57 5.63
CA GLY A 164 14.44 0.58 4.78
C GLY A 164 13.86 0.19 3.42
N PHE A 165 13.72 1.21 2.55
CA PHE A 165 13.38 1.03 1.14
C PHE A 165 14.59 1.39 0.30
N SER A 166 15.00 0.49 -0.60
CA SER A 166 16.21 0.70 -1.39
C SER A 166 15.93 1.53 -2.64
N ASP A 167 16.78 2.50 -2.91
CA ASP A 167 16.78 3.28 -4.16
C ASP A 167 17.55 2.61 -5.30
N ARG A 168 18.09 1.39 -5.08
CA ARG A 168 18.94 0.68 -6.05
C ARG A 168 18.19 0.14 -7.24
N THR A 169 16.90 -0.14 -7.08
CA THR A 169 16.06 -0.67 -8.15
C THR A 169 14.81 0.20 -8.33
N LYS A 170 14.25 0.21 -9.56
CA LYS A 170 12.93 0.81 -9.81
C LYS A 170 11.78 -0.05 -9.28
N VAL A 171 12.09 -1.16 -8.64
CA VAL A 171 11.14 -2.14 -8.09
C VAL A 171 11.50 -2.32 -6.62
N GLU A 172 11.13 -1.35 -5.81
CA GLU A 172 11.35 -1.31 -4.37
C GLU A 172 10.77 -2.53 -3.64
N ASP A 173 9.75 -3.15 -4.20
CA ASP A 173 9.08 -4.34 -3.65
C ASP A 173 10.02 -5.58 -3.63
N LEU A 174 11.03 -5.63 -4.52
CA LEU A 174 11.98 -6.74 -4.58
C LEU A 174 13.05 -6.67 -3.50
N ASP A 175 13.38 -5.47 -3.05
CA ASP A 175 14.43 -5.28 -2.04
C ASP A 175 13.93 -5.48 -0.60
N LEU A 176 12.60 -5.54 -0.41
CA LEU A 176 11.95 -5.78 0.90
C LEU A 176 11.66 -7.26 1.18
N THR A 177 11.90 -8.15 0.24
CA THR A 177 11.58 -9.57 0.34
C THR A 177 12.83 -10.42 0.37
#